data_3098351563f5415cb81fffe58abc1eb6
#
_entry.id   3098351563f5415cb81fffe58abc1eb6
#
_cell.length_a   1.000
_cell.length_b   1.000
_cell.length_c   1.000
_cell.angle_alpha   90.00
_cell.angle_beta   90.00
_cell.angle_gamma   90.00
#
_symmetry.space_group_name_H-M   'P 1'
#
loop_
_entity.id
_entity.type
_entity.pdbx_description
1 polymer ?
#
loop_
_entity_poly.entity_id
_entity_poly.type
_entity_poly.pdbx_seq_one_letter_code
_entity_poly.pdbx_strand_id
1 'polypeptide(L)'
;MLSVVPKTAGADVYQRIKKQPGAPTKQQLFDPAFNIDIGAAYLHILNNNYLKDVTNATSRHYSIISAYNGGSGNVLKTFHSNRTTAMKVLNTKSAKDVYYLLTKKHPKAESRRYLEKVTKAEKSYL
;
A
#
# COMPACT_ATOMS: atom_id res chain seq x y z
N MET A 1 -16.02 1.81 6.37
CA MET A 1 -14.60 1.87 6.75
C MET A 1 -13.86 2.89 5.89
N LEU A 2 -13.02 3.71 6.52
CA LEU A 2 -12.17 4.62 5.77
C LEU A 2 -11.03 3.83 5.12
N SER A 3 -10.88 3.95 3.79
CA SER A 3 -9.77 3.33 3.07
C SER A 3 -8.48 4.13 3.17
N VAL A 4 -8.57 5.40 3.56
CA VAL A 4 -7.41 6.30 3.72
C VAL A 4 -7.33 6.75 5.17
N VAL A 5 -6.12 6.63 5.76
CA VAL A 5 -5.87 7.08 7.12
C VAL A 5 -5.40 8.55 7.07
N PRO A 6 -6.09 9.50 7.76
CA PRO A 6 -5.78 10.93 7.66
C PRO A 6 -4.33 11.28 8.00
N LYS A 7 -3.78 10.72 9.08
CA LYS A 7 -2.44 11.09 9.59
C LYS A 7 -1.29 10.44 8.81
N THR A 8 -1.56 9.45 7.97
CA THR A 8 -0.53 8.73 7.21
C THR A 8 -0.73 8.96 5.72
N ALA A 9 -1.61 8.18 5.09
CA ALA A 9 -1.85 8.27 3.65
C ALA A 9 -2.39 9.65 3.24
N GLY A 10 -3.35 10.19 4.00
CA GLY A 10 -3.92 11.51 3.71
C GLY A 10 -2.89 12.63 3.83
N ALA A 11 -2.04 12.58 4.84
CA ALA A 11 -0.97 13.56 5.02
C ALA A 11 0.04 13.49 3.87
N ASP A 12 0.40 12.28 3.42
CA ASP A 12 1.29 12.09 2.28
C ASP A 12 0.71 12.70 1.01
N VAL A 13 -0.58 12.51 0.75
CA VAL A 13 -1.24 13.09 -0.42
C VAL A 13 -1.21 14.61 -0.35
N TYR A 14 -1.48 15.18 0.82
CA TYR A 14 -1.45 16.64 0.98
C TYR A 14 -0.07 17.20 0.69
N GLN A 15 0.97 16.56 1.23
CA GLN A 15 2.34 17.02 1.06
C GLN A 15 2.85 16.84 -0.37
N ARG A 16 2.67 15.66 -0.95
CA ARG A 16 3.31 15.28 -2.21
C ARG A 16 2.52 15.66 -3.45
N ILE A 17 1.19 15.61 -3.38
CA ILE A 17 0.33 15.84 -4.55
C ILE A 17 -0.29 17.23 -4.49
N LYS A 18 -0.94 17.57 -3.39
CA LYS A 18 -1.67 18.83 -3.27
C LYS A 18 -0.77 19.98 -2.81
N LYS A 19 0.47 19.69 -2.42
CA LYS A 19 1.46 20.69 -2.03
C LYS A 19 0.98 21.62 -0.91
N GLN A 20 0.28 21.07 0.07
CA GLN A 20 -0.22 21.84 1.20
C GLN A 20 0.07 21.11 2.52
N PRO A 21 0.17 21.86 3.65
CA PRO A 21 0.46 21.26 4.95
C PRO A 21 -0.76 20.55 5.52
N GLY A 22 -0.50 19.71 6.51
CA GLY A 22 -1.54 19.05 7.27
C GLY A 22 -2.02 17.75 6.64
N ALA A 23 -3.27 17.43 6.92
CA ALA A 23 -3.90 16.20 6.47
C ALA A 23 -5.41 16.43 6.40
N PRO A 24 -6.12 15.61 5.60
CA PRO A 24 -7.59 15.68 5.59
C PRO A 24 -8.12 15.27 6.97
N THR A 25 -9.25 15.84 7.34
CA THR A 25 -9.93 15.41 8.55
C THR A 25 -10.62 14.07 8.31
N LYS A 26 -10.88 13.35 9.40
CA LYS A 26 -11.65 12.12 9.35
C LYS A 26 -13.03 12.35 8.71
N GLN A 27 -13.65 13.47 9.05
CA GLN A 27 -14.95 13.84 8.50
C GLN A 27 -14.91 14.08 6.99
N GLN A 28 -13.87 14.75 6.48
CA GLN A 28 -13.68 14.92 5.04
C GLN A 28 -13.56 13.59 4.32
N LEU A 29 -12.88 12.62 4.92
CA LEU A 29 -12.70 11.29 4.33
C LEU A 29 -13.98 10.44 4.35
N PHE A 30 -15.03 10.87 5.06
CA PHE A 30 -16.35 10.24 4.94
C PHE A 30 -17.10 10.67 3.69
N ASP A 31 -16.69 11.76 3.02
CA ASP A 31 -17.23 12.12 1.71
C ASP A 31 -16.67 11.13 0.68
N PRO A 32 -17.52 10.34 0.00
CA PRO A 32 -17.03 9.29 -0.92
C PRO A 32 -16.19 9.87 -2.06
N ALA A 33 -16.58 10.97 -2.66
CA ALA A 33 -15.83 11.58 -3.77
C ALA A 33 -14.45 12.06 -3.30
N PHE A 34 -14.40 12.71 -2.14
CA PHE A 34 -13.13 13.18 -1.56
C PHE A 34 -12.22 12.00 -1.21
N ASN A 35 -12.77 10.94 -0.61
CA ASN A 35 -12.02 9.75 -0.24
C ASN A 35 -11.43 9.06 -1.48
N ILE A 36 -12.21 8.94 -2.55
CA ILE A 36 -11.74 8.34 -3.81
C ILE A 36 -10.60 9.16 -4.41
N ASP A 37 -10.71 10.47 -4.41
CA ASP A 37 -9.64 11.35 -4.91
C ASP A 37 -8.34 11.17 -4.13
N ILE A 38 -8.42 11.20 -2.80
CA ILE A 38 -7.27 11.00 -1.92
C ILE A 38 -6.70 9.59 -2.08
N GLY A 39 -7.57 8.58 -2.17
CA GLY A 39 -7.15 7.19 -2.35
C GLY A 39 -6.43 6.96 -3.66
N ALA A 40 -6.94 7.53 -4.76
CA ALA A 40 -6.30 7.43 -6.07
C ALA A 40 -4.93 8.12 -6.07
N ALA A 41 -4.84 9.30 -5.44
CA ALA A 41 -3.56 10.00 -5.30
C ALA A 41 -2.56 9.20 -4.46
N TYR A 42 -3.02 8.53 -3.41
CA TYR A 42 -2.15 7.70 -2.59
C TYR A 42 -1.64 6.47 -3.35
N LEU A 43 -2.49 5.83 -4.15
CA LEU A 43 -2.05 4.73 -5.03
C LEU A 43 -0.96 5.20 -6.00
N HIS A 44 -1.11 6.41 -6.54
CA HIS A 44 -0.08 7.01 -7.39
C HIS A 44 1.25 7.16 -6.65
N ILE A 45 1.22 7.65 -5.40
CA ILE A 45 2.42 7.78 -4.57
C ILE A 45 3.07 6.41 -4.34
N LEU A 46 2.28 5.39 -3.98
CA LEU A 46 2.81 4.05 -3.75
C LEU A 46 3.50 3.50 -4.99
N ASN A 47 2.88 3.64 -6.15
CA ASN A 47 3.43 3.11 -7.39
C ASN A 47 4.64 3.89 -7.89
N ASN A 48 4.66 5.22 -7.75
CA ASN A 48 5.67 6.07 -8.39
C ASN A 48 6.76 6.55 -7.43
N ASN A 49 6.61 6.33 -6.12
CA ASN A 49 7.58 6.75 -5.11
C ASN A 49 8.04 5.57 -4.26
N TYR A 50 7.20 5.11 -3.34
CA TYR A 50 7.61 4.13 -2.33
C TYR A 50 7.95 2.75 -2.88
N LEU A 51 7.20 2.28 -3.87
CA LEU A 51 7.32 0.91 -4.40
C LEU A 51 7.74 0.86 -5.86
N LYS A 52 8.21 1.98 -6.42
CA LYS A 52 8.65 2.07 -7.82
C LYS A 52 9.78 1.09 -8.16
N ASP A 53 10.63 0.78 -7.19
CA ASP A 53 11.80 -0.06 -7.40
C ASP A 53 11.50 -1.56 -7.30
N VAL A 54 10.26 -1.95 -7.03
CA VAL A 54 9.85 -3.34 -7.14
C VAL A 54 9.79 -3.69 -8.62
N THR A 55 10.71 -4.54 -9.08
CA THR A 55 10.93 -4.78 -10.51
C THR A 55 9.87 -5.67 -11.15
N ASN A 56 9.35 -6.65 -10.43
CA ASN A 56 8.29 -7.53 -10.95
C ASN A 56 6.94 -6.85 -10.82
N ALA A 57 6.22 -6.71 -11.93
CA ALA A 57 4.93 -6.00 -11.96
C ALA A 57 3.87 -6.63 -11.03
N THR A 58 3.82 -7.96 -10.98
CA THR A 58 2.86 -8.67 -10.12
C THR A 58 3.23 -8.50 -8.65
N SER A 59 4.50 -8.63 -8.30
CA SER A 59 4.99 -8.37 -6.94
C SER A 59 4.70 -6.94 -6.51
N ARG A 60 4.88 -5.98 -7.42
CA ARG A 60 4.56 -4.57 -7.14
C ARG A 60 3.08 -4.37 -6.89
N HIS A 61 2.23 -5.02 -7.68
CA HIS A 61 0.78 -4.97 -7.51
C HIS A 61 0.37 -5.48 -6.11
N TYR A 62 0.87 -6.64 -5.70
CA TYR A 62 0.61 -7.17 -4.36
C TYR A 62 1.11 -6.24 -3.27
N SER A 63 2.30 -5.68 -3.46
CA SER A 63 2.91 -4.77 -2.49
C SER A 63 2.10 -3.47 -2.35
N ILE A 64 1.57 -2.93 -3.45
CA ILE A 64 0.73 -1.74 -3.44
C ILE A 64 -0.58 -2.00 -2.70
N ILE A 65 -1.24 -3.14 -2.97
CA ILE A 65 -2.48 -3.50 -2.27
C ILE A 65 -2.22 -3.57 -0.77
N SER A 66 -1.18 -4.29 -0.37
CA SER A 66 -0.83 -4.45 1.05
C SER A 66 -0.48 -3.10 1.69
N ALA A 67 0.31 -2.27 0.99
CA ALA A 67 0.71 -0.96 1.47
C ALA A 67 -0.44 0.02 1.57
N TYR A 68 -1.44 -0.09 0.71
CA TYR A 68 -2.64 0.75 0.77
C TYR A 68 -3.35 0.59 2.12
N ASN A 69 -3.39 -0.62 2.64
CA ASN A 69 -4.01 -0.92 3.93
C ASN A 69 -3.06 -0.66 5.11
N GLY A 70 -1.81 -1.11 5.03
CA GLY A 70 -0.90 -1.14 6.17
C GLY A 70 0.35 -0.26 6.07
N GLY A 71 0.52 0.46 4.95
CA GLY A 71 1.68 1.31 4.72
C GLY A 71 2.84 0.59 4.06
N SER A 72 3.64 1.32 3.28
CA SER A 72 4.81 0.78 2.57
C SER A 72 5.91 0.32 3.54
N GLY A 73 6.04 0.99 4.68
CA GLY A 73 7.03 0.61 5.69
C GLY A 73 6.82 -0.80 6.21
N ASN A 74 5.57 -1.18 6.46
CA ASN A 74 5.23 -2.53 6.94
C ASN A 74 5.38 -3.59 5.85
N VAL A 75 5.11 -3.22 4.59
CA VAL A 75 5.40 -4.11 3.45
C VAL A 75 6.89 -4.44 3.44
N LEU A 76 7.74 -3.44 3.50
CA LEU A 76 9.19 -3.65 3.49
C LEU A 76 9.68 -4.41 4.72
N LYS A 77 9.14 -4.14 5.90
CA LYS A 77 9.48 -4.88 7.13
C LYS A 77 9.19 -6.37 7.03
N THR A 78 8.26 -6.77 6.18
CA THR A 78 7.98 -8.19 5.92
C THR A 78 9.23 -8.91 5.38
N PHE A 79 10.10 -8.19 4.68
CA PHE A 79 11.29 -8.76 4.03
C PHE A 79 12.58 -8.51 4.82
N HIS A 80 12.71 -7.36 5.46
CA HIS A 80 13.87 -7.04 6.29
C HIS A 80 13.60 -5.76 7.10
N SER A 81 14.29 -5.60 8.22
CA SER A 81 14.16 -4.41 9.07
C SER A 81 14.76 -3.16 8.43
N ASN A 82 15.80 -3.31 7.62
CA ASN A 82 16.41 -2.21 6.86
C ASN A 82 15.71 -2.05 5.53
N ARG A 83 15.25 -0.83 5.21
CA ARG A 83 14.46 -0.55 4.01
C ARG A 83 15.19 -0.88 2.71
N THR A 84 16.42 -0.48 2.60
CA THR A 84 17.23 -0.73 1.39
C THR A 84 17.43 -2.22 1.18
N THR A 85 17.76 -2.94 2.25
CA THR A 85 17.93 -4.39 2.22
C THR A 85 16.60 -5.09 1.92
N ALA A 86 15.50 -4.61 2.52
CA ALA A 86 14.17 -5.16 2.29
C ALA A 86 13.79 -5.12 0.81
N MET A 87 14.05 -4.00 0.14
CA MET A 87 13.76 -3.86 -1.29
C MET A 87 14.58 -4.87 -2.11
N LYS A 88 15.86 -5.06 -1.78
CA LYS A 88 16.70 -6.06 -2.44
C LYS A 88 16.19 -7.47 -2.23
N VAL A 89 15.81 -7.81 -0.98
CA VAL A 89 15.26 -9.14 -0.66
C VAL A 89 13.97 -9.38 -1.43
N LEU A 90 13.04 -8.40 -1.41
CA LEU A 90 11.78 -8.50 -2.13
C LEU A 90 12.02 -8.80 -3.62
N ASN A 91 12.97 -8.10 -4.23
CA ASN A 91 13.27 -8.25 -5.65
C ASN A 91 13.94 -9.59 -6.00
N THR A 92 14.43 -10.34 -5.02
CA THR A 92 14.94 -11.70 -5.24
C THR A 92 13.84 -12.75 -5.25
N LYS A 93 12.63 -12.40 -4.79
CA LYS A 93 11.52 -13.34 -4.63
C LYS A 93 10.65 -13.41 -5.87
N SER A 94 10.08 -14.58 -6.13
CA SER A 94 9.01 -14.71 -7.12
C SER A 94 7.76 -13.99 -6.64
N ALA A 95 6.86 -13.64 -7.56
CA ALA A 95 5.58 -13.03 -7.20
C ALA A 95 4.79 -13.94 -6.24
N LYS A 96 4.83 -15.24 -6.45
CA LYS A 96 4.18 -16.22 -5.57
C LYS A 96 4.72 -16.14 -4.15
N ASP A 97 6.04 -16.04 -3.98
CA ASP A 97 6.67 -15.92 -2.67
C ASP A 97 6.38 -14.58 -2.02
N VAL A 98 6.38 -13.50 -2.79
CA VAL A 98 5.98 -12.19 -2.27
C VAL A 98 4.56 -12.25 -1.72
N TYR A 99 3.63 -12.83 -2.47
CA TYR A 99 2.24 -13.01 -2.03
C TYR A 99 2.17 -13.82 -0.74
N TYR A 100 2.87 -14.95 -0.70
CA TYR A 100 2.91 -15.80 0.50
C TYR A 100 3.39 -15.03 1.73
N LEU A 101 4.51 -14.31 1.59
CA LEU A 101 5.08 -13.55 2.71
C LEU A 101 4.16 -12.42 3.16
N LEU A 102 3.56 -11.69 2.23
CA LEU A 102 2.64 -10.60 2.57
C LEU A 102 1.33 -11.09 3.19
N THR A 103 0.89 -12.30 2.89
CA THR A 103 -0.33 -12.87 3.48
C THR A 103 -0.07 -13.67 4.77
N LYS A 104 1.18 -14.06 5.03
CA LYS A 104 1.51 -14.90 6.20
C LYS A 104 2.44 -14.23 7.21
N LYS A 105 3.35 -13.36 6.77
CA LYS A 105 4.41 -12.80 7.62
C LYS A 105 4.35 -11.28 7.81
N HIS A 106 3.48 -10.57 7.09
CA HIS A 106 3.31 -9.14 7.27
C HIS A 106 2.97 -8.82 8.74
N PRO A 107 3.52 -7.72 9.31
CA PRO A 107 3.32 -7.40 10.74
C PRO A 107 1.88 -7.24 11.19
N LYS A 108 0.99 -6.78 10.29
CA LYS A 108 -0.41 -6.52 10.62
C LYS A 108 -1.33 -7.60 10.09
N ALA A 109 -2.07 -8.25 11.00
CA ALA A 109 -3.04 -9.28 10.61
C ALA A 109 -4.11 -8.75 9.65
N GLU A 110 -4.57 -7.51 9.84
CA GLU A 110 -5.55 -6.89 8.96
C GLU A 110 -5.03 -6.79 7.52
N SER A 111 -3.77 -6.38 7.34
CA SER A 111 -3.17 -6.26 6.02
C SER A 111 -2.99 -7.62 5.35
N ARG A 112 -2.65 -8.65 6.11
CA ARG A 112 -2.58 -10.02 5.59
C ARG A 112 -3.91 -10.45 4.99
N ARG A 113 -5.01 -10.22 5.72
CA ARG A 113 -6.37 -10.55 5.25
C ARG A 113 -6.82 -9.67 4.10
N TYR A 114 -6.45 -8.40 4.14
CA TYR A 114 -6.81 -7.43 3.11
C TYR A 114 -6.27 -7.84 1.74
N LEU A 115 -5.00 -8.24 1.67
CA LEU A 115 -4.40 -8.68 0.42
C LEU A 115 -5.11 -9.91 -0.15
N GLU A 116 -5.41 -10.91 0.68
CA GLU A 116 -6.16 -12.08 0.25
C GLU A 116 -7.53 -11.70 -0.29
N LYS A 117 -8.24 -10.83 0.44
CA LYS A 117 -9.60 -10.42 0.08
C LYS A 117 -9.62 -9.66 -1.25
N VAL A 118 -8.71 -8.72 -1.45
CA VAL A 118 -8.67 -7.91 -2.67
C VAL A 118 -8.28 -8.76 -3.88
N THR A 119 -7.24 -9.60 -3.75
CA THR A 119 -6.81 -10.45 -4.88
C THR A 119 -7.88 -11.48 -5.26
N LYS A 120 -8.61 -12.00 -4.27
CA LYS A 120 -9.73 -12.90 -4.53
C LYS A 120 -10.87 -12.18 -5.27
N ALA A 121 -11.18 -10.95 -4.86
CA ALA A 121 -12.18 -10.12 -5.54
C ALA A 121 -11.77 -9.79 -6.97
N GLU A 122 -10.49 -9.46 -7.20
CA GLU A 122 -9.97 -9.19 -8.54
C GLU A 122 -10.21 -10.36 -9.49
N LYS A 123 -10.01 -11.59 -9.03
CA LYS A 123 -10.23 -12.80 -9.85
C LYS A 123 -11.66 -12.92 -10.33
N SER A 124 -12.63 -12.35 -9.63
CA SER A 124 -14.05 -12.40 -10.02
C SER A 124 -14.35 -11.55 -11.25
N TYR A 125 -13.47 -10.64 -11.62
CA TYR A 125 -13.66 -9.73 -12.75
C TYR A 125 -12.76 -10.05 -13.96
N LEU A 126 -12.00 -11.11 -13.90
CA LEU A 126 -11.08 -11.52 -14.98
C LEU A 126 -11.68 -12.55 -15.94
#